data_308e43d2a4dd3e8985aa1240d858c03e
#
_entry.id   308e43d2a4dd3e8985aa1240d858c03e
#
_cell.length_a   1.000
_cell.length_b   1.000
_cell.length_c   1.000
_cell.angle_alpha   90.00
_cell.angle_beta   90.00
_cell.angle_gamma   90.00
#
_symmetry.space_group_name_H-M   'P 1'
#
loop_
_entity.id
_entity.type
_entity.pdbx_description
1 polymer ?
#
loop_
_entity_poly.entity_id
_entity_poly.type
_entity_poly.pdbx_seq_one_letter_code
_entity_poly.pdbx_strand_id
1 'polypeptide(L)'
;MRLPPENLDGFSFLLLGKNCKISLVSGTRISYDAERGILFLPEKNARERLVKWLKEIAKRILSELTDEKAREMGTAYKSVSATSAKTRWGSCSGDNAIRYSFRLLYAPKEVVEYVVVHELAHTRHKDHSARFWREVEKYVPDWRARRKWLKDNGILMEIF
;
A
#
# COMPACT_ATOMS: atom_id res chain seq x y z
N MET A 1 13.30 11.00 -5.44
CA MET A 1 12.93 9.69 -5.97
C MET A 1 12.77 9.79 -7.49
N ARG A 2 13.19 8.76 -8.20
CA ARG A 2 13.19 8.74 -9.66
C ARG A 2 11.92 8.06 -10.17
N LEU A 3 11.30 8.64 -11.21
CA LEU A 3 10.22 7.97 -11.92
C LEU A 3 10.78 6.78 -12.73
N PRO A 4 9.98 5.71 -12.92
CA PRO A 4 10.45 4.53 -13.62
C PRO A 4 10.72 4.84 -15.11
N PRO A 5 11.89 4.40 -15.62
CA PRO A 5 12.21 4.52 -17.05
C PRO A 5 11.37 3.56 -17.90
N GLU A 6 11.47 3.70 -19.20
CA GLU A 6 10.82 2.76 -20.13
C GLU A 6 11.38 1.34 -19.96
N ASN A 7 12.70 1.22 -19.92
CA ASN A 7 13.37 -0.04 -19.59
C ASN A 7 13.50 -0.16 -18.06
N LEU A 8 12.83 -1.14 -17.48
CA LEU A 8 12.79 -1.35 -16.04
C LEU A 8 13.99 -2.09 -15.47
N ASP A 9 14.90 -2.59 -16.29
CA ASP A 9 16.07 -3.33 -15.78
C ASP A 9 16.94 -2.46 -14.89
N GLY A 10 17.25 -2.96 -13.71
CA GLY A 10 18.04 -2.24 -12.71
C GLY A 10 17.29 -1.13 -11.96
N PHE A 11 16.03 -0.85 -12.30
CA PHE A 11 15.25 0.16 -11.57
C PHE A 11 14.97 -0.31 -10.15
N SER A 12 15.12 0.59 -9.19
CA SER A 12 14.85 0.32 -7.77
C SER A 12 13.72 1.19 -7.26
N PHE A 13 12.88 0.60 -6.42
CA PHE A 13 11.81 1.29 -5.71
C PHE A 13 11.71 0.75 -4.28
N LEU A 14 10.96 1.43 -3.41
CA LEU A 14 10.74 0.96 -2.05
C LEU A 14 9.52 0.05 -2.00
N LEU A 15 9.65 -1.07 -1.30
CA LEU A 15 8.57 -1.99 -0.99
C LEU A 15 8.53 -2.20 0.53
N LEU A 16 7.52 -1.64 1.18
CA LEU A 16 7.40 -1.62 2.65
C LEU A 16 8.64 -1.10 3.37
N GLY A 17 9.23 -0.03 2.83
CA GLY A 17 10.42 0.60 3.38
C GLY A 17 11.75 -0.08 3.02
N LYS A 18 11.71 -1.19 2.28
CA LYS A 18 12.91 -1.90 1.83
C LYS A 18 13.16 -1.67 0.34
N ASN A 19 14.44 -1.56 -0.04
CA ASN A 19 14.79 -1.42 -1.44
C ASN A 19 14.46 -2.69 -2.22
N CYS A 20 13.79 -2.53 -3.37
CA CYS A 20 13.47 -3.59 -4.30
C CYS A 20 14.04 -3.22 -5.67
N LYS A 21 14.97 -4.02 -6.17
CA LYS A 21 15.61 -3.81 -7.48
C LYS A 21 15.04 -4.78 -8.50
N ILE A 22 14.66 -4.27 -9.66
CA ILE A 22 14.15 -5.10 -10.76
C ILE A 22 15.33 -5.67 -11.55
N SER A 23 15.27 -6.98 -11.81
CA SER A 23 16.13 -7.67 -12.75
C SER A 23 15.25 -8.31 -13.84
N LEU A 24 15.36 -7.82 -15.07
CA LEU A 24 14.62 -8.40 -16.18
C LEU A 24 15.22 -9.75 -16.57
N VAL A 25 14.37 -10.73 -16.76
CA VAL A 25 14.77 -12.10 -17.10
C VAL A 25 13.92 -12.65 -18.25
N SER A 26 14.46 -13.63 -18.97
CA SER A 26 13.66 -14.44 -19.87
C SER A 26 12.80 -15.41 -19.07
N GLY A 27 11.63 -15.78 -19.59
CA GLY A 27 10.72 -16.69 -18.92
C GLY A 27 9.33 -16.10 -18.71
N THR A 28 8.53 -16.73 -17.86
CA THR A 28 7.11 -16.41 -17.71
C THR A 28 6.68 -16.13 -16.26
N ARG A 29 7.54 -16.38 -15.30
CA ARG A 29 7.21 -16.25 -13.86
C ARG A 29 7.95 -15.10 -13.21
N ILE A 30 7.24 -14.37 -12.35
CA ILE A 30 7.83 -13.40 -11.43
C ILE A 30 8.34 -14.15 -10.19
N SER A 31 9.53 -13.79 -9.73
CA SER A 31 10.14 -14.32 -8.53
C SER A 31 10.72 -13.19 -7.70
N TYR A 32 10.48 -13.17 -6.39
CA TYR A 32 10.99 -12.15 -5.50
C TYR A 32 11.89 -12.77 -4.44
N ASP A 33 13.16 -12.35 -4.46
CA ASP A 33 14.14 -12.68 -3.43
C ASP A 33 14.11 -11.59 -2.35
N ALA A 34 13.36 -11.85 -1.28
CA ALA A 34 13.17 -10.89 -0.20
C ALA A 34 14.46 -10.62 0.59
N GLU A 35 15.38 -11.58 0.64
CA GLU A 35 16.65 -11.45 1.35
C GLU A 35 17.58 -10.47 0.63
N ARG A 36 17.69 -10.59 -0.68
CA ARG A 36 18.51 -9.69 -1.51
C ARG A 36 17.77 -8.45 -1.99
N GLY A 37 16.45 -8.41 -1.88
CA GLY A 37 15.63 -7.31 -2.40
C GLY A 37 15.63 -7.24 -3.93
N ILE A 38 15.64 -8.40 -4.59
CA ILE A 38 15.64 -8.49 -6.06
C ILE A 38 14.33 -9.08 -6.55
N LEU A 39 13.68 -8.36 -7.48
CA LEU A 39 12.50 -8.83 -8.18
C LEU A 39 12.90 -9.27 -9.59
N PHE A 40 12.84 -10.57 -9.84
CA PHE A 40 13.04 -11.14 -11.18
C PHE A 40 11.74 -11.04 -11.96
N LEU A 41 11.76 -10.23 -13.01
CA LEU A 41 10.57 -9.86 -13.78
C LEU A 41 10.75 -10.28 -15.23
N PRO A 42 9.81 -11.08 -15.81
CA PRO A 42 9.85 -11.39 -17.22
C PRO A 42 9.88 -10.13 -18.10
N GLU A 43 10.75 -10.11 -19.10
CA GLU A 43 10.92 -8.96 -20.02
C GLU A 43 9.65 -8.61 -20.78
N LYS A 44 8.94 -9.64 -21.25
CA LYS A 44 7.73 -9.45 -22.05
C LYS A 44 6.59 -8.88 -21.21
N ASN A 45 6.08 -7.71 -21.59
CA ASN A 45 5.01 -7.02 -20.87
C ASN A 45 5.38 -6.75 -19.40
N ALA A 46 6.63 -6.39 -19.14
CA ALA A 46 7.20 -6.27 -17.80
C ALA A 46 6.39 -5.33 -16.91
N ARG A 47 6.04 -4.14 -17.39
CA ARG A 47 5.28 -3.14 -16.62
C ARG A 47 3.90 -3.65 -16.22
N GLU A 48 3.16 -4.24 -17.16
CA GLU A 48 1.83 -4.80 -16.87
C GLU A 48 1.90 -5.95 -15.87
N ARG A 49 2.89 -6.83 -16.02
CA ARG A 49 3.13 -7.95 -15.08
C ARG A 49 3.49 -7.45 -13.71
N LEU A 50 4.32 -6.42 -13.62
CA LEU A 50 4.71 -5.81 -12.35
C LEU A 50 3.50 -5.22 -11.63
N VAL A 51 2.68 -4.44 -12.31
CA VAL A 51 1.47 -3.83 -11.72
C VAL A 51 0.51 -4.91 -11.23
N LYS A 52 0.30 -5.96 -12.02
CA LYS A 52 -0.55 -7.09 -11.61
C LYS A 52 -0.01 -7.76 -10.35
N TRP A 53 1.28 -8.04 -10.31
CA TRP A 53 1.94 -8.64 -9.16
C TRP A 53 1.86 -7.74 -7.92
N LEU A 54 2.09 -6.43 -8.06
CA LEU A 54 1.97 -5.46 -6.96
C LEU A 54 0.55 -5.42 -6.40
N LYS A 55 -0.48 -5.48 -7.26
CA LYS A 55 -1.88 -5.56 -6.80
C LYS A 55 -2.17 -6.84 -6.03
N GLU A 56 -1.67 -7.97 -6.50
CA GLU A 56 -1.88 -9.28 -5.85
C GLU A 56 -1.25 -9.31 -4.46
N ILE A 57 0.01 -8.87 -4.33
CA ILE A 57 0.67 -8.83 -3.02
C ILE A 57 0.07 -7.76 -2.11
N ALA A 58 -0.34 -6.62 -2.66
CA ALA A 58 -1.03 -5.56 -1.89
C ALA A 58 -2.33 -6.10 -1.29
N LYS A 59 -3.15 -6.77 -2.08
CA LYS A 59 -4.39 -7.37 -1.59
C LYS A 59 -4.13 -8.34 -0.45
N ARG A 60 -3.14 -9.22 -0.59
CA ARG A 60 -2.79 -10.20 0.44
C ARG A 60 -2.28 -9.54 1.72
N ILE A 61 -1.26 -8.69 1.60
CA ILE A 61 -0.63 -8.04 2.75
C ILE A 61 -1.61 -7.11 3.47
N LEU A 62 -2.35 -6.30 2.71
CA LEU A 62 -3.28 -5.33 3.30
C LEU A 62 -4.53 -6.01 3.87
N SER A 63 -4.97 -7.14 3.31
CA SER A 63 -6.06 -7.94 3.91
C SER A 63 -5.64 -8.50 5.27
N GLU A 64 -4.45 -9.08 5.36
CA GLU A 64 -3.92 -9.63 6.62
C GLU A 64 -3.77 -8.53 7.68
N LEU A 65 -3.21 -7.38 7.31
CA LEU A 65 -3.04 -6.25 8.23
C LEU A 65 -4.37 -5.63 8.64
N THR A 66 -5.33 -5.53 7.72
CA THR A 66 -6.67 -5.02 8.02
C THR A 66 -7.40 -5.94 8.99
N ASP A 67 -7.31 -7.27 8.82
CA ASP A 67 -7.88 -8.25 9.75
C ASP A 67 -7.27 -8.11 11.15
N GLU A 68 -5.96 -8.00 11.23
CA GLU A 68 -5.25 -7.84 12.49
C GLU A 68 -5.71 -6.56 13.22
N LYS A 69 -5.72 -5.43 12.52
CA LYS A 69 -6.14 -4.15 13.10
C LYS A 69 -7.62 -4.09 13.42
N ALA A 70 -8.47 -4.69 12.59
CA ALA A 70 -9.91 -4.77 12.88
C ALA A 70 -10.19 -5.53 14.17
N ARG A 71 -9.47 -6.63 14.43
CA ARG A 71 -9.57 -7.36 15.70
C ARG A 71 -9.10 -6.51 16.88
N GLU A 72 -7.96 -5.83 16.74
CA GLU A 72 -7.42 -4.94 17.75
C GLU A 72 -8.38 -3.80 18.08
N MET A 73 -9.00 -3.20 17.06
CA MET A 73 -9.96 -2.10 17.18
C MET A 73 -11.37 -2.55 17.56
N GLY A 74 -11.64 -3.86 17.54
CA GLY A 74 -12.99 -4.40 17.82
C GLY A 74 -14.04 -3.96 16.79
N THR A 75 -13.66 -3.83 15.52
CA THR A 75 -14.55 -3.43 14.43
C THR A 75 -14.57 -4.47 13.31
N ALA A 76 -15.56 -4.35 12.42
CA ALA A 76 -15.72 -5.22 11.26
C ALA A 76 -15.77 -4.39 9.97
N TYR A 77 -15.36 -5.00 8.88
CA TYR A 77 -15.39 -4.41 7.54
C TYR A 77 -15.97 -5.43 6.54
N LYS A 78 -16.45 -4.94 5.40
CA LYS A 78 -17.09 -5.80 4.39
C LYS A 78 -16.07 -6.54 3.52
N SER A 79 -15.08 -5.81 3.01
CA SER A 79 -14.11 -6.36 2.06
C SER A 79 -12.87 -5.49 1.97
N VAL A 80 -11.78 -6.07 1.47
CA VAL A 80 -10.55 -5.36 1.10
C VAL A 80 -10.26 -5.62 -0.37
N SER A 81 -9.93 -4.58 -1.10
CA SER A 81 -9.43 -4.67 -2.47
C SER A 81 -8.24 -3.75 -2.71
N ALA A 82 -7.40 -4.13 -3.66
CA ALA A 82 -6.29 -3.33 -4.13
C ALA A 82 -6.66 -2.69 -5.47
N THR A 83 -6.38 -1.39 -5.61
CA THR A 83 -6.72 -0.60 -6.80
C THR A 83 -5.48 0.05 -7.41
N SER A 84 -5.65 0.65 -8.58
CA SER A 84 -4.62 1.50 -9.23
C SER A 84 -4.85 2.98 -9.00
N ALA A 85 -5.57 3.37 -7.94
CA ALA A 85 -5.83 4.77 -7.64
C ALA A 85 -4.53 5.57 -7.50
N LYS A 86 -4.51 6.77 -8.09
CA LYS A 86 -3.37 7.71 -8.06
C LYS A 86 -3.64 8.95 -7.22
N THR A 87 -4.88 9.13 -6.75
CA THR A 87 -5.31 10.34 -6.03
C THR A 87 -5.56 10.11 -4.55
N ARG A 88 -5.63 8.86 -4.12
CA ARG A 88 -5.84 8.50 -2.72
C ARG A 88 -5.13 7.18 -2.38
N TRP A 89 -4.62 7.09 -1.17
CA TRP A 89 -3.94 5.89 -0.67
C TRP A 89 -4.92 4.80 -0.25
N GLY A 90 -6.09 5.18 0.26
CA GLY A 90 -7.15 4.27 0.66
C GLY A 90 -8.50 4.95 0.69
N SER A 91 -9.56 4.17 0.84
CA SER A 91 -10.94 4.63 1.01
C SER A 91 -11.77 3.60 1.77
N CYS A 92 -12.83 4.08 2.42
CA CYS A 92 -13.84 3.24 3.06
C CYS A 92 -15.21 3.71 2.58
N SER A 93 -15.97 2.82 1.95
CA SER A 93 -17.33 3.14 1.49
C SER A 93 -18.34 3.20 2.63
N GLY A 94 -19.54 3.70 2.34
CA GLY A 94 -20.64 3.77 3.32
C GLY A 94 -21.01 2.41 3.89
N ASP A 95 -20.84 1.32 3.15
CA ASP A 95 -21.09 -0.05 3.57
C ASP A 95 -19.82 -0.79 4.05
N ASN A 96 -18.76 -0.05 4.37
CA ASN A 96 -17.51 -0.57 4.94
C ASN A 96 -16.67 -1.47 4.01
N ALA A 97 -16.77 -1.29 2.71
CA ALA A 97 -15.80 -1.84 1.76
C ALA A 97 -14.55 -0.97 1.74
N ILE A 98 -13.40 -1.56 2.04
CA ILE A 98 -12.11 -0.85 2.11
C ILE A 98 -11.32 -1.11 0.85
N ARG A 99 -10.77 -0.04 0.27
CA ARG A 99 -9.92 -0.09 -0.93
C ARG A 99 -8.61 0.61 -0.65
N TYR A 100 -7.51 -0.02 -1.05
CA TYR A 100 -6.18 0.58 -0.97
C TYR A 100 -5.57 0.67 -2.36
N SER A 101 -4.86 1.76 -2.64
CA SER A 101 -3.98 1.79 -3.81
C SER A 101 -2.83 0.79 -3.59
N PHE A 102 -2.47 0.01 -4.61
CA PHE A 102 -1.29 -0.86 -4.50
C PHE A 102 -0.02 -0.04 -4.22
N ARG A 103 0.00 1.23 -4.59
CA ARG A 103 1.13 2.14 -4.36
C ARG A 103 1.37 2.44 -2.87
N LEU A 104 0.40 2.11 -2.01
CA LEU A 104 0.61 2.17 -0.57
C LEU A 104 1.78 1.27 -0.12
N LEU A 105 2.07 0.21 -0.85
CA LEU A 105 3.21 -0.67 -0.55
C LEU A 105 4.58 0.02 -0.68
N TYR A 106 4.66 1.18 -1.34
CA TYR A 106 5.90 1.96 -1.41
C TYR A 106 6.22 2.68 -0.10
N ALA A 107 5.24 2.80 0.80
CA ALA A 107 5.41 3.46 2.08
C ALA A 107 6.06 2.54 3.12
N PRO A 108 6.71 3.10 4.16
CA PRO A 108 7.13 2.34 5.31
C PRO A 108 5.96 1.65 6.01
N LYS A 109 6.23 0.55 6.69
CA LYS A 109 5.20 -0.24 7.40
C LYS A 109 4.36 0.59 8.37
N GLU A 110 4.98 1.51 9.09
CA GLU A 110 4.29 2.39 10.06
C GLU A 110 3.27 3.30 9.37
N VAL A 111 3.60 3.76 8.17
CA VAL A 111 2.71 4.61 7.37
C VAL A 111 1.56 3.78 6.80
N VAL A 112 1.84 2.57 6.32
CA VAL A 112 0.80 1.61 5.87
C VAL A 112 -0.17 1.30 7.01
N GLU A 113 0.33 1.03 8.20
CA GLU A 113 -0.47 0.78 9.40
C GLU A 113 -1.40 1.96 9.71
N TYR A 114 -0.89 3.19 9.62
CA TYR A 114 -1.72 4.39 9.79
C TYR A 114 -2.89 4.42 8.79
N VAL A 115 -2.64 4.17 7.51
CA VAL A 115 -3.72 4.18 6.50
C VAL A 115 -4.76 3.10 6.80
N VAL A 116 -4.33 1.91 7.19
CA VAL A 116 -5.24 0.82 7.57
C VAL A 116 -6.12 1.22 8.75
N VAL A 117 -5.54 1.76 9.82
CA VAL A 117 -6.28 2.25 10.99
C VAL A 117 -7.22 3.41 10.61
N HIS A 118 -6.76 4.32 9.74
CA HIS A 118 -7.57 5.42 9.23
C HIS A 118 -8.85 4.92 8.52
N GLU A 119 -8.71 3.96 7.62
CA GLU A 119 -9.86 3.40 6.91
C GLU A 119 -10.77 2.59 7.83
N LEU A 120 -10.22 1.82 8.75
CA LEU A 120 -11.01 1.10 9.74
C LEU A 120 -11.76 2.03 10.71
N ALA A 121 -11.18 3.17 11.07
CA ALA A 121 -11.88 4.17 11.89
C ALA A 121 -13.12 4.71 11.19
N HIS A 122 -13.13 4.75 9.86
CA HIS A 122 -14.31 5.10 9.06
C HIS A 122 -15.45 4.08 9.12
N THR A 123 -15.23 2.88 9.60
CA THR A 123 -16.32 1.92 9.85
C THR A 123 -17.27 2.41 10.95
N ARG A 124 -16.79 3.26 11.86
CA ARG A 124 -17.54 3.86 12.97
C ARG A 124 -17.82 5.34 12.78
N HIS A 125 -16.90 6.07 12.18
CA HIS A 125 -16.97 7.53 12.01
C HIS A 125 -16.74 7.87 10.54
N LYS A 126 -17.81 8.16 9.80
CA LYS A 126 -17.76 8.41 8.35
C LYS A 126 -17.16 9.76 7.97
N ASP A 127 -17.04 10.67 8.91
CA ASP A 127 -16.42 11.99 8.72
C ASP A 127 -15.03 12.06 9.37
N HIS A 128 -14.32 13.15 9.17
CA HIS A 128 -13.04 13.44 9.83
C HIS A 128 -13.24 14.34 11.06
N SER A 129 -14.25 14.02 11.88
CA SER A 129 -14.56 14.73 13.13
C SER A 129 -13.52 14.45 14.22
N ALA A 130 -13.63 15.16 15.34
CA ALA A 130 -12.79 14.92 16.51
C ALA A 130 -12.91 13.48 17.03
N ARG A 131 -14.10 12.86 16.90
CA ARG A 131 -14.33 11.45 17.28
C ARG A 131 -13.53 10.49 16.42
N PHE A 132 -13.48 10.75 15.10
CA PHE A 132 -12.68 9.97 14.16
C PHE A 132 -11.19 10.02 14.54
N TRP A 133 -10.64 11.20 14.73
CA TRP A 133 -9.21 11.33 15.04
C TRP A 133 -8.85 10.79 16.44
N ARG A 134 -9.76 10.85 17.40
CA ARG A 134 -9.56 10.19 18.70
C ARG A 134 -9.49 8.66 18.56
N GLU A 135 -10.31 8.09 17.68
CA GLU A 135 -10.25 6.65 17.40
C GLU A 135 -8.91 6.28 16.75
N VAL A 136 -8.46 7.02 15.75
CA VAL A 136 -7.14 6.82 15.13
C VAL A 136 -6.01 6.93 16.15
N GLU A 137 -6.03 7.95 16.98
CA GLU A 137 -4.97 8.25 17.96
C GLU A 137 -4.78 7.14 19.00
N LYS A 138 -5.84 6.41 19.36
CA LYS A 138 -5.73 5.25 20.26
C LYS A 138 -4.76 4.18 19.76
N TYR A 139 -4.68 3.98 18.45
CA TYR A 139 -3.90 2.92 17.83
C TYR A 139 -2.65 3.44 17.15
N VAL A 140 -2.64 4.68 16.73
CA VAL A 140 -1.53 5.37 16.07
C VAL A 140 -1.36 6.76 16.71
N PRO A 141 -0.69 6.85 17.88
CA PRO A 141 -0.52 8.14 18.57
C PRO A 141 0.21 9.19 17.75
N ASP A 142 1.12 8.80 16.89
CA ASP A 142 1.92 9.66 16.01
C ASP A 142 1.31 9.80 14.59
N TRP A 143 -0.01 9.68 14.46
CA TRP A 143 -0.70 9.71 13.18
C TRP A 143 -0.41 10.99 12.36
N ARG A 144 -0.17 12.12 13.01
CA ARG A 144 0.15 13.38 12.31
C ARG A 144 1.46 13.28 11.52
N ALA A 145 2.49 12.66 12.10
CA ALA A 145 3.76 12.45 11.44
C ALA A 145 3.64 11.48 10.25
N ARG A 146 2.86 10.42 10.41
CA ARG A 146 2.64 9.42 9.34
C ARG A 146 1.79 10.00 8.20
N ARG A 147 0.78 10.80 8.53
CA ARG A 147 -0.02 11.54 7.53
C ARG A 147 0.84 12.53 6.76
N LYS A 148 1.71 13.25 7.46
CA LYS A 148 2.66 14.18 6.84
C LYS A 148 3.60 13.47 5.87
N TRP A 149 4.07 12.29 6.23
CA TRP A 149 4.91 11.48 5.34
C TRP A 149 4.21 11.22 4.01
N LEU A 150 2.95 10.82 4.01
CA LEU A 150 2.17 10.59 2.78
C LEU A 150 2.03 11.85 1.95
N LYS A 151 1.77 12.99 2.59
CA LYS A 151 1.67 14.28 1.92
C LYS A 151 3.00 14.67 1.26
N ASP A 152 4.11 14.51 1.97
CA ASP A 152 5.44 14.86 1.50
C ASP A 152 5.95 13.90 0.41
N ASN A 153 5.40 12.68 0.32
CA ASN A 153 5.80 11.65 -0.62
C ASN A 153 4.73 11.33 -1.68
N GLY A 154 3.90 12.31 -2.02
CA GLY A 154 2.86 12.17 -3.03
C GLY A 154 3.38 11.74 -4.42
N ILE A 155 4.65 12.00 -4.73
CA ILE A 155 5.31 11.56 -5.97
C ILE A 155 5.29 10.03 -6.13
N LEU A 156 5.18 9.28 -5.05
CA LEU A 156 5.06 7.80 -5.09
C LEU A 156 3.85 7.34 -5.88
N MET A 157 2.80 8.15 -5.94
CA MET A 157 1.59 7.85 -6.73
C MET A 157 1.84 7.85 -8.24
N GLU A 158 2.99 8.37 -8.68
CA GLU A 158 3.41 8.37 -10.08
C GLU A 158 4.21 7.12 -10.48
N ILE A 159 4.56 6.24 -9.53
CA ILE A 159 5.36 5.05 -9.79
C ILE A 159 4.45 3.89 -10.24
N PHE A 160 4.66 3.47 -11.52
CA PHE A 160 3.86 2.43 -12.18
C PHE A 160 2.33 2.64 -12.15
#